data_bd72a1fc373082ba510376e770aa047e
#
_entry.id   bd72a1fc373082ba510376e770aa047e
#
_cell.length_a   1.000
_cell.length_b   1.000
_cell.length_c   1.000
_cell.angle_alpha   90.00
_cell.angle_beta   90.00
_cell.angle_gamma   90.00
#
_symmetry.space_group_name_H-M   'P 1'
#
loop_
_entity.id
_entity.type
_entity.pdbx_description
1 polymer ?
#
loop_
_entity_poly.entity_id
_entity_poly.type
_entity_poly.pdbx_seq_one_letter_code
_entity_poly.pdbx_strand_id
1 'polypeptide(L)'
;GYMDLFLGGGEAVITRTEGSEDWDSEYYPLDYQGKKEVQAAANALVEEIEGEGVVLLKNNGALPLAPKSKITLLGRSAADPVYGGSGSGAVKLDTVVNLRSGLENAGFQINGAVYDLLAKFAPTKPKGVIAMDKPADSSYYIGEMPVSGYTADARSSFASYGDAAVVVVGRGGGEGGDLTRDMKGWDDNYTDGQHQLELTKDEKDMLALAKEHFDKVVVLINASSAMELGVLEEDADIDAILWVGSPGQTGFNAVDAVLCGD
;
A
#
# COMPACT_ATOMS: atom_id res chain seq x y z
N GLY A 1 -12.98 -26.12 9.66
CA GLY A 1 -11.89 -25.53 10.44
C GLY A 1 -10.56 -26.20 10.17
N TYR A 2 -9.47 -25.75 10.79
CA TYR A 2 -8.13 -26.33 10.60
C TYR A 2 -8.09 -27.84 10.87
N MET A 3 -8.90 -28.33 11.80
CA MET A 3 -9.00 -29.77 12.11
C MET A 3 -9.65 -30.57 10.99
N ASP A 4 -10.56 -29.99 10.22
CA ASP A 4 -11.19 -30.66 9.08
C ASP A 4 -10.20 -30.92 7.96
N LEU A 5 -9.25 -30.00 7.77
CA LEU A 5 -8.18 -30.15 6.78
C LEU A 5 -7.22 -31.29 7.15
N PHE A 6 -6.94 -31.46 8.43
CA PHE A 6 -6.04 -32.51 8.97
C PHE A 6 -6.70 -33.90 9.05
N LEU A 7 -8.01 -33.95 9.28
CA LEU A 7 -8.75 -35.19 9.52
C LEU A 7 -9.56 -35.66 8.31
N GLY A 8 -9.39 -35.05 7.15
CA GLY A 8 -9.99 -35.53 5.90
C GLY A 8 -11.48 -35.20 5.74
N GLY A 9 -11.94 -34.08 6.28
CA GLY A 9 -13.26 -33.50 5.98
C GLY A 9 -14.42 -34.02 6.86
N GLY A 10 -14.15 -34.52 8.04
CA GLY A 10 -15.17 -34.77 9.04
C GLY A 10 -15.55 -33.51 9.81
N GLU A 11 -16.81 -33.34 10.24
CA GLU A 11 -17.18 -32.30 11.18
C GLU A 11 -16.39 -32.49 12.49
N ALA A 12 -15.63 -31.46 12.90
CA ALA A 12 -14.96 -31.47 14.17
C ALA A 12 -16.02 -31.37 15.29
N VAL A 13 -16.24 -32.44 15.99
CA VAL A 13 -17.07 -32.43 17.21
C VAL A 13 -16.21 -31.96 18.35
N ILE A 14 -16.39 -30.70 18.76
CA ILE A 14 -15.79 -30.19 20.00
C ILE A 14 -16.64 -30.72 21.16
N THR A 15 -16.14 -31.75 21.85
CA THR A 15 -16.71 -32.19 23.13
C THR A 15 -16.15 -31.35 24.24
N ARG A 16 -17.00 -30.63 24.95
CA ARG A 16 -16.58 -29.89 26.13
C ARG A 16 -16.39 -30.88 27.28
N THR A 17 -15.45 -30.59 28.17
CA THR A 17 -15.30 -31.32 29.43
C THR A 17 -16.50 -31.02 30.30
N GLU A 18 -17.04 -32.03 30.96
CA GLU A 18 -18.13 -31.87 31.93
C GLU A 18 -17.76 -30.82 32.98
N GLY A 19 -18.65 -29.84 33.20
CA GLY A 19 -18.45 -28.73 34.12
C GLY A 19 -17.78 -27.49 33.50
N SER A 20 -17.54 -27.48 32.19
CA SER A 20 -17.00 -26.31 31.47
C SER A 20 -18.03 -25.64 30.58
N GLU A 21 -19.30 -26.02 30.67
CA GLU A 21 -20.33 -25.66 29.69
C GLU A 21 -20.60 -24.16 29.59
N ASP A 22 -20.47 -23.44 30.71
CA ASP A 22 -20.85 -22.03 30.80
C ASP A 22 -19.72 -21.07 31.14
N TRP A 23 -18.52 -21.56 31.46
CA TRP A 23 -17.47 -20.67 31.96
C TRP A 23 -16.94 -19.69 30.94
N ASP A 24 -16.92 -20.02 29.65
CA ASP A 24 -16.47 -19.10 28.59
C ASP A 24 -17.47 -17.97 28.38
N SER A 25 -18.77 -18.24 28.42
CA SER A 25 -19.82 -17.24 28.23
C SER A 25 -19.94 -16.23 29.36
N GLU A 26 -19.50 -16.62 30.57
CA GLU A 26 -19.49 -15.75 31.74
C GLU A 26 -18.28 -14.80 31.74
N TYR A 27 -17.10 -15.31 31.38
CA TYR A 27 -15.85 -14.56 31.45
C TYR A 27 -15.45 -13.86 30.13
N TYR A 28 -15.98 -14.34 29.01
CA TYR A 28 -15.70 -13.81 27.70
C TYR A 28 -17.00 -13.52 26.93
N PRO A 29 -17.77 -12.50 27.35
CA PRO A 29 -18.99 -12.12 26.65
C PRO A 29 -18.66 -11.69 25.24
N LEU A 30 -19.52 -12.06 24.30
CA LEU A 30 -19.40 -11.61 22.92
C LEU A 30 -19.96 -10.19 22.79
N ASP A 31 -19.15 -9.24 22.42
CA ASP A 31 -19.56 -7.85 22.18
C ASP A 31 -20.37 -7.70 20.88
N TYR A 32 -20.28 -8.68 19.99
CA TYR A 32 -20.88 -8.65 18.67
C TYR A 32 -21.78 -9.86 18.40
N GLN A 33 -22.88 -9.63 17.67
CA GLN A 33 -23.88 -10.67 17.39
C GLN A 33 -23.46 -11.61 16.25
N GLY A 34 -22.38 -11.29 15.52
CA GLY A 34 -21.91 -12.15 14.45
C GLY A 34 -20.77 -11.58 13.62
N LYS A 35 -20.30 -12.38 12.67
CA LYS A 35 -19.12 -12.10 11.85
C LYS A 35 -19.19 -10.74 11.14
N LYS A 36 -20.37 -10.33 10.66
CA LYS A 36 -20.53 -9.05 9.95
C LYS A 36 -20.29 -7.84 10.85
N GLU A 37 -20.76 -7.91 12.10
CA GLU A 37 -20.56 -6.82 13.07
C GLU A 37 -19.10 -6.74 13.50
N VAL A 38 -18.47 -7.89 13.77
CA VAL A 38 -17.03 -7.96 14.06
C VAL A 38 -16.22 -7.36 12.91
N GLN A 39 -16.55 -7.72 11.68
CA GLN A 39 -15.83 -7.21 10.50
C GLN A 39 -16.01 -5.70 10.33
N ALA A 40 -17.21 -5.19 10.56
CA ALA A 40 -17.47 -3.74 10.47
C ALA A 40 -16.71 -2.96 11.55
N ALA A 41 -16.72 -3.45 12.78
CA ALA A 41 -15.98 -2.85 13.88
C ALA A 41 -14.45 -2.94 13.66
N ALA A 42 -13.95 -4.06 13.15
CA ALA A 42 -12.54 -4.21 12.82
C ALA A 42 -12.11 -3.26 11.69
N ASN A 43 -12.92 -3.08 10.66
CA ASN A 43 -12.63 -2.15 9.57
C ASN A 43 -12.57 -0.69 10.08
N ALA A 44 -13.53 -0.28 10.92
CA ALA A 44 -13.52 1.05 11.53
C ALA A 44 -12.27 1.27 12.40
N LEU A 45 -11.88 0.26 13.17
CA LEU A 45 -10.65 0.32 13.98
C LEU A 45 -9.39 0.40 13.10
N VAL A 46 -9.34 -0.31 11.98
CA VAL A 46 -8.22 -0.21 11.01
C VAL A 46 -8.09 1.20 10.46
N GLU A 47 -9.20 1.86 10.15
CA GLU A 47 -9.21 3.26 9.68
C GLU A 47 -8.73 4.23 10.77
N GLU A 48 -9.17 4.05 12.01
CA GLU A 48 -8.71 4.84 13.16
C GLU A 48 -7.20 4.66 13.39
N ILE A 49 -6.72 3.40 13.44
CA ILE A 49 -5.30 3.09 13.60
C ILE A 49 -4.46 3.70 12.49
N GLU A 50 -4.90 3.60 11.25
CA GLU A 50 -4.17 4.17 10.12
C GLU A 50 -4.15 5.69 10.16
N GLY A 51 -5.28 6.34 10.48
CA GLY A 51 -5.36 7.80 10.62
C GLY A 51 -4.39 8.36 11.67
N GLU A 52 -4.26 7.66 12.81
CA GLU A 52 -3.28 8.00 13.84
C GLU A 52 -1.84 7.55 13.46
N GLY A 53 -1.70 6.55 12.61
CA GLY A 53 -0.44 5.93 12.23
C GLY A 53 0.28 6.61 11.06
N VAL A 54 -0.44 7.35 10.22
CA VAL A 54 0.18 8.12 9.12
C VAL A 54 1.12 9.19 9.66
N VAL A 55 2.35 9.19 9.18
CA VAL A 55 3.37 10.14 9.62
C VAL A 55 3.66 11.17 8.53
N LEU A 56 3.42 12.45 8.83
CA LEU A 56 3.79 13.57 7.97
C LEU A 56 5.28 13.87 8.15
N LEU A 57 6.12 13.42 7.22
CA LEU A 57 7.56 13.60 7.25
C LEU A 57 7.99 14.97 6.72
N LYS A 58 7.25 15.49 5.73
CA LYS A 58 7.53 16.80 5.12
C LYS A 58 6.22 17.43 4.65
N ASN A 59 6.07 18.75 4.83
CA ASN A 59 5.00 19.53 4.22
C ASN A 59 5.43 20.99 4.06
N ASN A 60 5.65 21.41 2.84
CA ASN A 60 5.98 22.79 2.46
C ASN A 60 4.72 23.62 2.17
N GLY A 61 3.58 23.24 2.75
CA GLY A 61 2.29 23.92 2.57
C GLY A 61 1.45 23.35 1.41
N ALA A 62 1.83 22.19 0.85
CA ALA A 62 1.01 21.51 -0.17
C ALA A 62 -0.22 20.82 0.42
N LEU A 63 -0.10 20.33 1.65
CA LEU A 63 -1.19 19.67 2.38
C LEU A 63 -1.81 20.60 3.43
N PRO A 64 -3.14 20.50 3.66
CA PRO A 64 -4.08 19.61 2.97
C PRO A 64 -4.33 20.03 1.51
N LEU A 65 -4.65 19.06 0.66
CA LEU A 65 -5.08 19.34 -0.71
C LEU A 65 -6.49 19.95 -0.69
N ALA A 66 -6.75 20.89 -1.60
CA ALA A 66 -8.05 21.51 -1.70
C ALA A 66 -9.14 20.45 -2.02
N PRO A 67 -10.36 20.56 -1.46
CA PRO A 67 -11.46 19.68 -1.77
C PRO A 67 -11.72 19.61 -3.29
N LYS A 68 -12.01 18.40 -3.80
CA LYS A 68 -12.28 18.14 -5.22
C LYS A 68 -11.09 18.39 -6.17
N SER A 69 -9.88 18.48 -5.65
CA SER A 69 -8.68 18.59 -6.49
C SER A 69 -8.64 17.46 -7.52
N LYS A 70 -8.13 17.82 -8.70
CA LYS A 70 -7.87 16.91 -9.82
C LYS A 70 -6.44 16.46 -9.74
N ILE A 71 -6.22 15.21 -9.39
CA ILE A 71 -4.89 14.67 -9.09
C ILE A 71 -4.50 13.55 -10.05
N THR A 72 -3.21 13.47 -10.31
CA THR A 72 -2.60 12.37 -11.05
C THR A 72 -1.84 11.48 -10.08
N LEU A 73 -2.20 10.20 -10.05
CA LEU A 73 -1.47 9.16 -9.31
C LEU A 73 -0.33 8.64 -10.18
N LEU A 74 0.87 8.54 -9.62
CA LEU A 74 2.04 7.98 -10.27
C LEU A 74 2.63 6.85 -9.43
N GLY A 75 3.27 5.91 -10.10
CA GLY A 75 3.89 4.74 -9.48
C GLY A 75 3.04 3.48 -9.53
N ARG A 76 3.71 2.34 -9.70
CA ARG A 76 3.05 1.04 -9.71
C ARG A 76 2.17 0.84 -8.47
N SER A 77 2.68 1.22 -7.30
CA SER A 77 1.99 1.04 -6.02
C SER A 77 0.74 1.90 -5.87
N ALA A 78 0.52 2.89 -6.73
CA ALA A 78 -0.75 3.61 -6.77
C ALA A 78 -1.91 2.71 -7.24
N ALA A 79 -1.64 1.79 -8.15
CA ALA A 79 -2.63 0.84 -8.67
C ALA A 79 -2.55 -0.56 -8.01
N ASP A 80 -1.42 -0.91 -7.45
CA ASP A 80 -1.15 -2.19 -6.78
C ASP A 80 -0.44 -1.98 -5.43
N PRO A 81 -1.11 -1.40 -4.43
CA PRO A 81 -0.51 -1.07 -3.15
C PRO A 81 -0.06 -2.30 -2.35
N VAL A 82 0.83 -2.05 -1.40
CA VAL A 82 1.19 -3.00 -0.35
C VAL A 82 0.20 -2.82 0.80
N TYR A 83 -0.80 -3.69 0.87
CA TYR A 83 -1.83 -3.65 1.92
C TYR A 83 -1.38 -4.28 3.24
N GLY A 84 -0.46 -5.22 3.17
CA GLY A 84 0.04 -5.99 4.32
C GLY A 84 1.19 -6.89 3.91
N GLY A 85 1.65 -7.71 4.84
CA GLY A 85 2.72 -8.67 4.62
C GLY A 85 2.28 -9.94 3.89
N SER A 86 3.16 -10.94 3.94
CA SER A 86 2.89 -12.31 3.50
C SER A 86 2.50 -13.20 4.68
N GLY A 87 2.17 -14.45 4.40
CA GLY A 87 1.84 -15.44 5.44
C GLY A 87 0.64 -15.03 6.28
N SER A 88 0.79 -15.07 7.61
CA SER A 88 -0.26 -14.69 8.56
C SER A 88 -0.61 -13.21 8.54
N GLY A 89 0.28 -12.35 8.04
CA GLY A 89 0.05 -10.91 7.85
C GLY A 89 -0.59 -10.55 6.50
N ALA A 90 -0.99 -11.54 5.69
CA ALA A 90 -1.57 -11.28 4.38
C ALA A 90 -2.99 -10.72 4.50
N VAL A 91 -3.28 -9.72 3.68
CA VAL A 91 -4.59 -9.07 3.58
C VAL A 91 -5.42 -9.73 2.47
N LYS A 92 -6.72 -9.92 2.73
CA LYS A 92 -7.65 -10.46 1.76
C LYS A 92 -8.07 -9.37 0.77
N LEU A 93 -7.62 -9.50 -0.48
CA LEU A 93 -7.71 -8.44 -1.49
C LEU A 93 -9.09 -8.24 -2.13
N ASP A 94 -10.05 -9.15 -1.92
CA ASP A 94 -11.40 -9.06 -2.50
C ASP A 94 -12.30 -8.01 -1.84
N THR A 95 -11.88 -7.47 -0.70
CA THR A 95 -12.66 -6.51 0.10
C THR A 95 -11.85 -5.29 0.53
N VAL A 96 -10.71 -5.04 -0.10
CA VAL A 96 -9.88 -3.87 0.24
C VAL A 96 -10.44 -2.59 -0.35
N VAL A 97 -10.25 -1.49 0.37
CA VAL A 97 -10.32 -0.15 -0.20
C VAL A 97 -8.97 0.14 -0.83
N ASN A 98 -8.93 0.35 -2.14
CA ASN A 98 -7.69 0.76 -2.81
C ASN A 98 -7.52 2.29 -2.75
N LEU A 99 -6.30 2.76 -2.99
CA LEU A 99 -5.97 4.19 -2.91
C LEU A 99 -6.89 5.05 -3.79
N ARG A 100 -7.18 4.62 -5.02
CA ARG A 100 -8.07 5.37 -5.91
C ARG A 100 -9.47 5.51 -5.32
N SER A 101 -10.06 4.40 -4.87
CA SER A 101 -11.43 4.43 -4.34
C SER A 101 -11.54 5.26 -3.06
N GLY A 102 -10.54 5.20 -2.20
CA GLY A 102 -10.47 6.04 -1.03
C GLY A 102 -10.43 7.53 -1.41
N LEU A 103 -9.50 7.94 -2.27
CA LEU A 103 -9.39 9.32 -2.76
C LEU A 103 -10.68 9.81 -3.45
N GLU A 104 -11.34 8.96 -4.26
CA GLU A 104 -12.63 9.29 -4.86
C GLU A 104 -13.73 9.45 -3.80
N ASN A 105 -13.74 8.62 -2.75
CA ASN A 105 -14.65 8.75 -1.60
C ASN A 105 -14.43 10.07 -0.85
N ALA A 106 -13.17 10.50 -0.70
CA ALA A 106 -12.82 11.81 -0.14
C ALA A 106 -13.12 12.99 -1.08
N GLY A 107 -13.60 12.73 -2.29
CA GLY A 107 -14.07 13.72 -3.25
C GLY A 107 -13.04 14.19 -4.27
N PHE A 108 -11.84 13.61 -4.31
CA PHE A 108 -10.85 13.90 -5.34
C PHE A 108 -11.27 13.37 -6.71
N GLN A 109 -10.79 14.00 -7.76
CA GLN A 109 -10.96 13.55 -9.13
C GLN A 109 -9.64 12.96 -9.63
N ILE A 110 -9.66 11.66 -9.93
CA ILE A 110 -8.44 10.92 -10.29
C ILE A 110 -8.27 10.89 -11.80
N ASN A 111 -7.03 11.09 -12.25
CA ASN A 111 -6.65 10.93 -13.66
C ASN A 111 -6.79 9.46 -14.10
N GLY A 112 -7.93 9.13 -14.68
CA GLY A 112 -8.25 7.76 -15.11
C GLY A 112 -7.29 7.24 -16.19
N ALA A 113 -6.84 8.07 -17.11
CA ALA A 113 -5.94 7.65 -18.20
C ALA A 113 -4.61 7.13 -17.65
N VAL A 114 -4.06 7.79 -16.64
CA VAL A 114 -2.82 7.36 -15.98
C VAL A 114 -3.06 6.16 -15.08
N TYR A 115 -4.14 6.19 -14.27
CA TYR A 115 -4.44 5.08 -13.37
C TYR A 115 -4.69 3.76 -14.12
N ASP A 116 -5.45 3.80 -15.22
CA ASP A 116 -5.74 2.61 -16.02
C ASP A 116 -4.46 2.04 -16.67
N LEU A 117 -3.53 2.93 -17.05
CA LEU A 117 -2.21 2.52 -17.53
C LEU A 117 -1.42 1.78 -16.44
N LEU A 118 -1.38 2.31 -15.22
CA LEU A 118 -0.73 1.68 -14.07
C LEU A 118 -1.39 0.37 -13.70
N ALA A 119 -2.72 0.32 -13.66
CA ALA A 119 -3.49 -0.88 -13.36
C ALA A 119 -3.29 -2.01 -14.39
N LYS A 120 -3.05 -1.65 -15.65
CA LYS A 120 -2.67 -2.60 -16.71
C LYS A 120 -1.23 -3.08 -16.58
N PHE A 121 -0.33 -2.20 -16.17
CA PHE A 121 1.09 -2.53 -16.00
C PHE A 121 1.35 -3.38 -14.75
N ALA A 122 0.76 -3.03 -13.61
CA ALA A 122 1.08 -3.61 -12.32
C ALA A 122 1.07 -5.16 -12.29
N PRO A 123 0.06 -5.86 -12.88
CA PRO A 123 0.05 -7.32 -12.90
C PRO A 123 1.12 -7.96 -13.79
N THR A 124 1.80 -7.19 -14.65
CA THR A 124 2.89 -7.71 -15.51
C THR A 124 4.16 -7.96 -14.73
N LYS A 125 4.26 -7.43 -13.50
CA LYS A 125 5.42 -7.58 -12.63
C LYS A 125 5.08 -8.44 -11.42
N PRO A 126 5.97 -9.35 -11.01
CA PRO A 126 5.77 -10.12 -9.79
C PRO A 126 5.84 -9.21 -8.57
N LYS A 127 5.18 -9.62 -7.48
CA LYS A 127 5.28 -8.94 -6.18
C LYS A 127 6.44 -9.46 -5.35
N GLY A 128 6.59 -10.78 -5.31
CA GLY A 128 7.64 -11.42 -4.53
C GLY A 128 7.67 -12.93 -4.76
N VAL A 129 8.70 -13.54 -4.25
CA VAL A 129 8.90 -14.99 -4.21
C VAL A 129 9.21 -15.38 -2.78
N ILE A 130 8.45 -16.32 -2.25
CA ILE A 130 8.71 -16.93 -0.95
C ILE A 130 9.05 -18.39 -1.18
N ALA A 131 10.32 -18.73 -1.03
CA ALA A 131 10.86 -20.07 -1.17
C ALA A 131 11.19 -20.63 0.22
N MET A 132 10.24 -21.33 0.84
CA MET A 132 10.36 -21.83 2.22
C MET A 132 11.53 -22.79 2.42
N ASP A 133 11.89 -23.53 1.37
CA ASP A 133 13.03 -24.45 1.36
C ASP A 133 14.38 -23.76 1.03
N LYS A 134 14.31 -22.53 0.54
CA LYS A 134 15.47 -21.72 0.15
C LYS A 134 15.26 -20.25 0.53
N PRO A 135 15.32 -19.90 1.81
CA PRO A 135 15.06 -18.53 2.26
C PRO A 135 15.93 -17.47 1.58
N ALA A 136 17.15 -17.81 1.17
CA ALA A 136 18.03 -16.89 0.44
C ALA A 136 17.51 -16.52 -0.96
N ASP A 137 16.61 -17.35 -1.52
CA ASP A 137 15.95 -17.10 -2.81
C ASP A 137 14.59 -16.42 -2.64
N SER A 138 14.27 -15.95 -1.42
CA SER A 138 13.03 -15.26 -1.09
C SER A 138 13.27 -13.76 -1.02
N SER A 139 12.49 -12.97 -1.73
CA SER A 139 12.47 -11.51 -1.63
C SER A 139 11.27 -10.92 -2.37
N TYR A 140 11.20 -9.59 -2.38
CA TYR A 140 10.14 -8.83 -3.02
C TYR A 140 10.71 -7.99 -4.16
N TYR A 141 9.98 -8.00 -5.28
CA TYR A 141 10.27 -7.14 -6.43
C TYR A 141 9.71 -5.74 -6.20
N ILE A 142 10.43 -4.72 -6.63
CA ILE A 142 9.92 -3.35 -6.71
C ILE A 142 9.14 -3.21 -8.02
N GLY A 143 9.79 -3.45 -9.15
CA GLY A 143 9.15 -3.52 -10.46
C GLY A 143 8.38 -2.26 -10.84
N GLU A 144 8.97 -1.08 -10.56
CA GLU A 144 8.36 0.19 -10.94
C GLU A 144 8.26 0.31 -12.45
N MET A 145 7.29 1.08 -12.94
CA MET A 145 7.11 1.33 -14.36
C MET A 145 8.14 2.34 -14.86
N PRO A 146 8.97 1.99 -15.86
CA PRO A 146 9.85 2.96 -16.46
C PRO A 146 9.08 4.15 -17.01
N VAL A 147 9.65 5.36 -16.99
CA VAL A 147 8.97 6.57 -17.46
C VAL A 147 8.56 6.51 -18.93
N SER A 148 9.21 5.68 -19.74
CA SER A 148 8.81 5.38 -21.12
C SER A 148 7.45 4.67 -21.20
N GLY A 149 7.00 4.04 -20.14
CA GLY A 149 5.68 3.41 -20.02
C GLY A 149 4.55 4.41 -19.91
N TYR A 150 4.82 5.63 -19.44
CA TYR A 150 3.84 6.72 -19.45
C TYR A 150 3.70 7.28 -20.87
N THR A 151 2.71 6.78 -21.60
CA THR A 151 2.46 7.10 -23.01
C THR A 151 2.22 8.59 -23.25
N ALA A 152 2.36 9.05 -24.50
CA ALA A 152 2.06 10.44 -24.86
C ALA A 152 0.62 10.84 -24.51
N ASP A 153 -0.35 9.93 -24.69
CA ASP A 153 -1.75 10.16 -24.34
C ASP A 153 -1.93 10.30 -22.81
N ALA A 154 -1.28 9.44 -22.02
CA ALA A 154 -1.29 9.55 -20.57
C ALA A 154 -0.68 10.88 -20.10
N ARG A 155 0.47 11.28 -20.65
CA ARG A 155 1.12 12.56 -20.32
C ARG A 155 0.29 13.77 -20.75
N SER A 156 -0.43 13.71 -21.87
CA SER A 156 -1.32 14.80 -22.32
C SER A 156 -2.45 15.08 -21.34
N SER A 157 -2.84 14.10 -20.51
CA SER A 157 -3.87 14.26 -19.49
C SER A 157 -3.40 14.98 -18.22
N PHE A 158 -2.08 15.11 -17.99
CA PHE A 158 -1.53 15.74 -16.79
C PHE A 158 -2.07 17.15 -16.55
N ALA A 159 -2.13 17.97 -17.59
CA ALA A 159 -2.62 19.34 -17.48
C ALA A 159 -4.10 19.43 -17.01
N SER A 160 -4.92 18.41 -17.32
CA SER A 160 -6.33 18.36 -16.91
C SER A 160 -6.52 17.85 -15.46
N TYR A 161 -5.49 17.22 -14.90
CA TYR A 161 -5.46 16.65 -13.54
C TYR A 161 -4.18 17.10 -12.82
N GLY A 162 -3.88 18.40 -12.94
CA GLY A 162 -2.62 18.99 -12.56
C GLY A 162 -2.60 19.68 -11.20
N ASP A 163 -3.65 19.59 -10.38
CA ASP A 163 -3.66 20.24 -9.08
C ASP A 163 -2.59 19.67 -8.12
N ALA A 164 -2.29 18.38 -8.27
CA ALA A 164 -1.13 17.73 -7.63
C ALA A 164 -0.78 16.40 -8.33
N ALA A 165 0.49 16.00 -8.28
CA ALA A 165 0.91 14.63 -8.44
C ALA A 165 0.99 13.96 -7.05
N VAL A 166 0.40 12.78 -6.93
CA VAL A 166 0.57 11.90 -5.76
C VAL A 166 1.37 10.68 -6.21
N VAL A 167 2.62 10.64 -5.82
CA VAL A 167 3.59 9.61 -6.20
C VAL A 167 3.65 8.55 -5.11
N VAL A 168 3.39 7.30 -5.44
CA VAL A 168 3.36 6.20 -4.47
C VAL A 168 4.58 5.30 -4.65
N VAL A 169 5.42 5.28 -3.63
CA VAL A 169 6.60 4.42 -3.55
C VAL A 169 6.28 3.25 -2.63
N GLY A 170 6.32 2.03 -3.15
CA GLY A 170 5.93 0.83 -2.41
C GLY A 170 7.09 -0.11 -2.15
N ARG A 171 7.10 -0.72 -0.95
CA ARG A 171 7.99 -1.83 -0.61
C ARG A 171 7.19 -2.96 -0.01
N GLY A 172 7.19 -4.10 -0.69
CA GLY A 172 6.69 -5.35 -0.13
C GLY A 172 7.61 -5.86 0.96
N GLY A 173 7.04 -6.64 1.87
CA GLY A 173 7.76 -7.32 2.93
C GLY A 173 6.82 -8.26 3.67
N GLY A 174 7.36 -9.17 4.46
CA GLY A 174 6.55 -10.07 5.26
C GLY A 174 7.25 -11.38 5.60
N GLU A 175 6.50 -12.27 6.22
CA GLU A 175 6.98 -13.56 6.68
C GLU A 175 7.64 -14.36 5.54
N GLY A 176 8.85 -14.84 5.77
CA GLY A 176 9.59 -15.69 4.84
C GLY A 176 10.36 -14.95 3.73
N GLY A 177 10.26 -13.61 3.65
CA GLY A 177 10.98 -12.82 2.66
C GLY A 177 11.72 -11.64 3.30
N ASP A 178 13.05 -11.74 3.36
CA ASP A 178 13.90 -10.67 3.88
C ASP A 178 14.11 -9.56 2.84
N LEU A 179 14.46 -8.37 3.35
CA LEU A 179 14.84 -7.24 2.52
C LEU A 179 16.15 -7.54 1.78
N THR A 180 16.13 -7.34 0.48
CA THR A 180 17.27 -7.62 -0.39
C THR A 180 18.38 -6.59 -0.20
N ARG A 181 19.61 -7.07 0.06
CA ARG A 181 20.82 -6.24 0.17
C ARG A 181 21.46 -5.92 -1.17
N ASP A 182 21.08 -6.64 -2.20
CA ASP A 182 21.51 -6.43 -3.59
C ASP A 182 20.31 -6.72 -4.49
N MET A 183 19.83 -5.70 -5.18
CA MET A 183 18.65 -5.77 -6.05
C MET A 183 18.89 -6.50 -7.36
N LYS A 184 20.09 -7.04 -7.58
CA LYS A 184 20.41 -7.85 -8.76
C LYS A 184 19.50 -9.07 -8.85
N GLY A 185 18.72 -9.13 -9.93
CA GLY A 185 17.75 -10.19 -10.15
C GLY A 185 16.38 -9.92 -9.50
N TRP A 186 16.24 -8.84 -8.71
CA TRP A 186 15.00 -8.43 -8.06
C TRP A 186 14.43 -7.10 -8.60
N ASP A 187 15.20 -6.40 -9.41
CA ASP A 187 14.78 -5.24 -10.19
C ASP A 187 15.42 -5.30 -11.58
N ASP A 188 14.66 -4.91 -12.59
CA ASP A 188 15.14 -4.92 -13.98
C ASP A 188 16.16 -3.80 -14.25
N ASN A 189 16.09 -2.71 -13.47
CA ASN A 189 16.86 -1.48 -13.66
C ASN A 189 17.59 -1.07 -12.38
N TYR A 190 18.31 -2.01 -11.78
CA TYR A 190 19.08 -1.78 -10.56
C TYR A 190 20.43 -1.13 -10.84
N THR A 191 20.97 -0.42 -9.86
CA THR A 191 22.35 0.04 -9.83
C THR A 191 23.19 -0.91 -8.99
N ASP A 192 24.41 -1.19 -9.40
CA ASP A 192 25.32 -2.09 -8.65
C ASP A 192 25.45 -1.63 -7.18
N GLY A 193 25.20 -2.58 -6.28
CA GLY A 193 25.21 -2.34 -4.83
C GLY A 193 23.92 -1.73 -4.26
N GLN A 194 22.93 -1.44 -5.10
CA GLN A 194 21.63 -0.96 -4.64
C GLN A 194 20.94 -2.03 -3.78
N HIS A 195 20.41 -1.62 -2.64
CA HIS A 195 19.57 -2.45 -1.77
C HIS A 195 18.11 -1.97 -1.78
N GLN A 196 17.23 -2.78 -1.22
CA GLN A 196 15.77 -2.57 -1.29
C GLN A 196 15.29 -1.30 -0.58
N LEU A 197 16.06 -0.74 0.36
CA LEU A 197 15.67 0.46 1.10
C LEU A 197 15.88 1.75 0.31
N GLU A 198 16.68 1.71 -0.76
CA GLU A 198 16.94 2.86 -1.64
C GLU A 198 15.87 2.98 -2.72
N LEU A 199 15.72 4.20 -3.24
CA LEU A 199 14.92 4.42 -4.44
C LEU A 199 15.64 3.86 -5.68
N THR A 200 14.90 3.10 -6.49
CA THR A 200 15.40 2.59 -7.76
C THR A 200 15.56 3.71 -8.78
N LYS A 201 16.24 3.41 -9.89
CA LYS A 201 16.35 4.36 -11.00
C LYS A 201 14.97 4.72 -11.56
N ASP A 202 14.09 3.73 -11.76
CA ASP A 202 12.75 3.98 -12.31
C ASP A 202 11.89 4.82 -11.36
N GLU A 203 12.02 4.66 -10.04
CA GLU A 203 11.36 5.52 -9.06
C GLU A 203 11.92 6.96 -9.09
N LYS A 204 13.22 7.13 -9.21
CA LYS A 204 13.86 8.46 -9.35
C LYS A 204 13.43 9.15 -10.64
N ASP A 205 13.39 8.43 -11.75
CA ASP A 205 12.94 8.95 -13.04
C ASP A 205 11.45 9.34 -13.00
N MET A 206 10.59 8.55 -12.33
CA MET A 206 9.18 8.87 -12.09
C MET A 206 9.01 10.14 -11.25
N LEU A 207 9.79 10.31 -10.19
CA LEU A 207 9.80 11.54 -9.39
C LEU A 207 10.24 12.76 -10.23
N ALA A 208 11.25 12.58 -11.09
CA ALA A 208 11.66 13.63 -12.02
C ALA A 208 10.53 14.01 -12.99
N LEU A 209 9.81 13.02 -13.53
CA LEU A 209 8.62 13.25 -14.37
C LEU A 209 7.53 14.02 -13.60
N ALA A 210 7.28 13.68 -12.34
CA ALA A 210 6.31 14.40 -11.50
C ALA A 210 6.72 15.88 -11.36
N LYS A 211 7.96 16.15 -10.97
CA LYS A 211 8.48 17.50 -10.77
C LYS A 211 8.52 18.35 -12.05
N GLU A 212 8.70 17.72 -13.20
CA GLU A 212 8.66 18.41 -14.51
C GLU A 212 7.26 18.92 -14.89
N HIS A 213 6.22 18.22 -14.44
CA HIS A 213 4.86 18.46 -14.94
C HIS A 213 3.85 18.98 -13.91
N PHE A 214 4.19 18.99 -12.63
CA PHE A 214 3.27 19.36 -11.55
C PHE A 214 3.92 20.36 -10.60
N ASP A 215 3.17 21.40 -10.24
CA ASP A 215 3.57 22.40 -9.25
C ASP A 215 3.50 21.89 -7.80
N LYS A 216 2.78 20.80 -7.56
CA LYS A 216 2.69 20.12 -6.27
C LYS A 216 2.98 18.65 -6.43
N VAL A 217 3.98 18.18 -5.70
CA VAL A 217 4.38 16.76 -5.66
C VAL A 217 4.29 16.25 -4.23
N VAL A 218 3.37 15.34 -4.01
CA VAL A 218 3.16 14.64 -2.74
C VAL A 218 3.62 13.20 -2.88
N VAL A 219 4.49 12.73 -1.98
CA VAL A 219 5.00 11.35 -2.01
C VAL A 219 4.38 10.55 -0.86
N LEU A 220 3.76 9.42 -1.20
CA LEU A 220 3.27 8.44 -0.24
C LEU A 220 4.24 7.27 -0.16
N ILE A 221 4.75 6.99 1.03
CA ILE A 221 5.62 5.84 1.31
C ILE A 221 4.76 4.69 1.82
N ASN A 222 4.45 3.77 0.93
CA ASN A 222 3.64 2.58 1.21
C ASN A 222 4.57 1.39 1.50
N ALA A 223 5.20 1.41 2.65
CA ALA A 223 6.18 0.42 3.07
C ALA A 223 6.07 0.09 4.55
N SER A 224 6.11 -1.20 4.90
CA SER A 224 6.18 -1.67 6.29
C SER A 224 7.61 -1.66 6.84
N SER A 225 8.60 -1.56 5.97
CA SER A 225 10.02 -1.50 6.31
C SER A 225 10.53 -0.07 6.29
N ALA A 226 11.63 0.19 6.99
CA ALA A 226 12.37 1.45 6.85
C ALA A 226 12.78 1.68 5.38
N MET A 227 12.97 2.94 5.00
CA MET A 227 13.51 3.37 3.71
C MET A 227 14.47 4.53 3.88
N GLU A 228 15.40 4.69 2.94
CA GLU A 228 16.30 5.83 2.86
C GLU A 228 15.60 6.99 2.15
N LEU A 229 15.05 7.91 2.93
CA LEU A 229 14.21 9.02 2.44
C LEU A 229 14.94 10.37 2.37
N GLY A 230 16.19 10.45 2.78
CA GLY A 230 16.95 11.71 2.79
C GLY A 230 16.96 12.42 1.44
N VAL A 231 17.07 11.67 0.34
CA VAL A 231 17.02 12.20 -1.02
C VAL A 231 15.68 12.85 -1.40
N LEU A 232 14.58 12.45 -0.74
CA LEU A 232 13.26 13.05 -0.91
C LEU A 232 13.08 14.26 0.02
N GLU A 233 13.55 14.14 1.26
CA GLU A 233 13.43 15.17 2.27
C GLU A 233 14.19 16.44 1.88
N GLU A 234 15.41 16.28 1.33
CA GLU A 234 16.28 17.36 0.88
C GLU A 234 15.87 17.98 -0.47
N ASP A 235 15.01 17.30 -1.25
CA ASP A 235 14.57 17.78 -2.56
C ASP A 235 13.50 18.87 -2.42
N ALA A 236 13.85 20.11 -2.78
CA ALA A 236 12.97 21.27 -2.64
C ALA A 236 11.70 21.20 -3.53
N ASP A 237 11.73 20.41 -4.59
CA ASP A 237 10.62 20.26 -5.53
C ASP A 237 9.66 19.11 -5.14
N ILE A 238 9.89 18.50 -3.97
CA ILE A 238 8.94 17.59 -3.31
C ILE A 238 8.29 18.35 -2.16
N ASP A 239 6.98 18.58 -2.25
CA ASP A 239 6.26 19.46 -1.35
C ASP A 239 5.79 18.79 -0.08
N ALA A 240 5.41 17.51 -0.15
CA ALA A 240 5.01 16.74 1.02
C ALA A 240 5.41 15.27 0.91
N ILE A 241 5.68 14.66 2.06
CA ILE A 241 6.01 13.24 2.19
C ILE A 241 5.21 12.68 3.37
N LEU A 242 4.44 11.62 3.11
CA LEU A 242 3.72 10.88 4.13
C LEU A 242 4.20 9.42 4.16
N TRP A 243 4.47 8.93 5.36
CA TRP A 243 4.63 7.49 5.59
C TRP A 243 3.28 6.89 5.91
N VAL A 244 2.79 6.01 5.05
CA VAL A 244 1.46 5.37 5.18
C VAL A 244 1.55 3.89 5.54
N GLY A 245 2.75 3.35 5.67
CA GLY A 245 2.93 1.96 6.06
C GLY A 245 2.24 0.97 5.14
N SER A 246 1.57 -0.01 5.73
CA SER A 246 0.72 -1.01 5.05
C SER A 246 -0.69 -0.91 5.64
N PRO A 247 -1.60 -0.19 5.01
CA PRO A 247 -2.84 0.30 5.60
C PRO A 247 -3.91 -0.78 5.84
N GLY A 248 -3.61 -2.04 5.55
CA GLY A 248 -4.56 -3.11 5.74
C GLY A 248 -5.75 -3.04 4.79
N GLN A 249 -6.92 -3.48 5.25
CA GLN A 249 -8.07 -3.70 4.38
C GLN A 249 -8.81 -2.41 4.00
N THR A 250 -8.92 -1.45 4.92
CA THR A 250 -9.71 -0.22 4.75
C THR A 250 -8.94 1.05 5.07
N GLY A 251 -7.69 0.97 5.51
CA GLY A 251 -6.90 2.12 5.97
C GLY A 251 -6.66 3.20 4.92
N PHE A 252 -6.77 2.90 3.62
CA PHE A 252 -6.68 3.96 2.61
C PHE A 252 -7.78 5.02 2.74
N ASN A 253 -8.92 4.72 3.36
CA ASN A 253 -9.90 5.77 3.69
C ASN A 253 -9.31 6.82 4.65
N ALA A 254 -8.48 6.40 5.61
CA ALA A 254 -7.83 7.32 6.54
C ALA A 254 -6.67 8.10 5.89
N VAL A 255 -5.87 7.46 5.03
CA VAL A 255 -4.82 8.15 4.28
C VAL A 255 -5.41 9.30 3.46
N ASP A 256 -6.55 9.07 2.85
CA ASP A 256 -7.23 10.03 2.01
C ASP A 256 -7.82 11.18 2.83
N ALA A 257 -8.34 10.90 4.04
CA ALA A 257 -8.77 11.90 5.00
C ALA A 257 -7.58 12.81 5.43
N VAL A 258 -6.42 12.22 5.73
CA VAL A 258 -5.20 13.00 6.04
C VAL A 258 -4.79 13.92 4.88
N LEU A 259 -4.92 13.47 3.63
CA LEU A 259 -4.63 14.31 2.46
C LEU A 259 -5.61 15.47 2.29
N CYS A 260 -6.86 15.34 2.76
CA CYS A 260 -7.87 16.39 2.78
C CYS A 260 -7.75 17.33 4.00
N GLY A 261 -7.10 16.89 5.07
CA GLY A 261 -7.03 17.60 6.36
C GLY A 261 -8.24 17.37 7.25
N ASP A 262 -8.90 16.25 7.12
CA ASP A 262 -10.04 15.79 7.94
C ASP A 262 -9.57 14.98 9.15
#